data_e30ade2e6b16fe8956cf392244e46cb3
#
_entry.id   e30ade2e6b16fe8956cf392244e46cb3
#
_cell.length_a   1.000
_cell.length_b   1.000
_cell.length_c   1.000
_cell.angle_alpha   90.00
_cell.angle_beta   90.00
_cell.angle_gamma   90.00
#
_symmetry.space_group_name_H-M   'P 1'
#
loop_
_entity.id
_entity.type
_entity.pdbx_description
1 polymer ?
#
loop_
_entity_poly.entity_id
_entity_poly.type
_entity_poly.pdbx_seq_one_letter_code
_entity_poly.pdbx_strand_id
1 'polypeptide(L)'
;MKKIFLFLVLLIAGSLQAQSMQEVGKKMEQLPAAQEQSISAIANYINSQFSSDDDKIAAVFYWTAHAIRYDLPGSTNGQYDTQTSPEKVQSALTTKKGVCMHYAEVFKAIALGCNIPTELVSGYTKQYGKISTQTHQWCAAKINGKWELFDPTWGAGVVVENQYQEKFDPYYFRTPSADLIQSHYPFEYLWQLVTNPLSPEQFKRNEIGSQGYKITCNPAVEIAAYLALSEVEKSKLTLSHLQLMGLVNGMLRTEEAFLKREISYFGLNSTSDKLSQLVDDFNASISAYNKIVVFRNAQFKPTISDEELLASVQLPYNNFTQAYGSLLALKEVDRALVGEVNGLKKSFASTKKAWEVQLAFVQLYVATDPTNREQLFYKTTRTR
;
A
#
# COMPACT_ATOMS: atom_id res chain seq x y z
N MET A 1 -0.19 43.56 2.50
CA MET A 1 0.47 43.22 3.78
C MET A 1 0.06 41.83 4.33
N LYS A 2 -1.22 41.45 4.37
CA LYS A 2 -1.64 40.12 4.89
C LYS A 2 -1.04 38.90 4.15
N LYS A 3 -0.87 38.95 2.82
CA LYS A 3 -0.29 37.82 2.05
C LYS A 3 1.21 37.63 2.27
N ILE A 4 1.97 38.75 2.50
CA ILE A 4 3.42 38.66 2.79
C ILE A 4 3.66 38.10 4.18
N PHE A 5 2.81 38.44 5.15
CA PHE A 5 2.92 37.90 6.53
C PHE A 5 2.64 36.42 6.59
N LEU A 6 1.66 35.91 5.81
CA LEU A 6 1.35 34.48 5.73
C LEU A 6 2.51 33.69 5.11
N PHE A 7 3.15 34.24 4.07
CA PHE A 7 4.30 33.61 3.41
C PHE A 7 5.53 33.55 4.33
N LEU A 8 5.74 34.61 5.12
CA LEU A 8 6.83 34.65 6.10
C LEU A 8 6.62 33.65 7.25
N VAL A 9 5.39 33.52 7.74
CA VAL A 9 5.04 32.53 8.79
C VAL A 9 5.21 31.10 8.30
N LEU A 10 4.85 30.80 7.05
CA LEU A 10 5.05 29.48 6.45
C LEU A 10 6.54 29.15 6.25
N LEU A 11 7.37 30.12 5.87
CA LEU A 11 8.83 29.96 5.75
C LEU A 11 9.50 29.72 7.11
N ILE A 12 9.06 30.43 8.16
CA ILE A 12 9.59 30.25 9.53
C ILE A 12 9.17 28.89 10.08
N ALA A 13 7.92 28.46 9.89
CA ALA A 13 7.44 27.16 10.35
C ALA A 13 8.18 26.00 9.64
N GLY A 14 8.40 26.10 8.34
CA GLY A 14 9.17 25.12 7.57
C GLY A 14 10.64 25.04 8.00
N SER A 15 11.27 26.16 8.33
CA SER A 15 12.66 26.20 8.82
C SER A 15 12.80 25.60 10.22
N LEU A 16 11.86 25.85 11.13
CA LEU A 16 11.83 25.27 12.48
C LEU A 16 11.63 23.75 12.43
N GLN A 17 10.75 23.26 11.57
CA GLN A 17 10.50 21.82 11.39
C GLN A 17 11.72 21.11 10.81
N ALA A 18 12.39 21.69 9.83
CA ALA A 18 13.62 21.14 9.25
C ALA A 18 14.77 21.11 10.28
N GLN A 19 14.91 22.11 11.10
CA GLN A 19 15.92 22.19 12.17
C GLN A 19 15.64 21.11 13.24
N SER A 20 14.38 20.94 13.66
CA SER A 20 13.97 19.88 14.59
C SER A 20 14.24 18.48 14.03
N MET A 21 13.93 18.23 12.74
CA MET A 21 14.20 16.93 12.10
C MET A 21 15.70 16.62 12.03
N GLN A 22 16.56 17.63 11.78
CA GLN A 22 18.01 17.44 11.77
C GLN A 22 18.56 17.09 13.16
N GLU A 23 18.04 17.70 14.23
CA GLU A 23 18.44 17.38 15.60
C GLU A 23 17.99 15.96 16.00
N VAL A 24 16.77 15.59 15.64
CA VAL A 24 16.27 14.21 15.82
C VAL A 24 17.16 13.22 15.06
N GLY A 25 17.50 13.53 13.81
CA GLY A 25 18.38 12.70 12.98
C GLY A 25 19.73 12.42 13.66
N LYS A 26 20.40 13.46 14.16
CA LYS A 26 21.70 13.30 14.88
C LYS A 26 21.62 12.35 16.07
N LYS A 27 20.50 12.34 16.78
CA LYS A 27 20.30 11.37 17.87
C LYS A 27 20.03 9.97 17.33
N MET A 28 19.22 9.84 16.28
CA MET A 28 18.92 8.53 15.69
C MET A 28 20.12 7.87 15.02
N GLU A 29 21.08 8.64 14.48
CA GLU A 29 22.34 8.14 13.96
C GLU A 29 23.25 7.49 15.05
N GLN A 30 22.96 7.74 16.32
CA GLN A 30 23.64 7.12 17.46
C GLN A 30 22.99 5.81 17.89
N LEU A 31 21.90 5.37 17.30
CA LEU A 31 21.29 4.07 17.58
C LEU A 31 22.30 2.96 17.27
N PRO A 32 22.63 2.09 18.25
CA PRO A 32 23.58 1.00 18.01
C PRO A 32 23.07 0.04 16.93
N ALA A 33 23.90 -0.29 15.95
CA ALA A 33 23.54 -1.16 14.81
C ALA A 33 22.96 -2.53 15.27
N ALA A 34 23.40 -3.07 16.39
CA ALA A 34 22.86 -4.30 16.97
C ALA A 34 21.38 -4.17 17.41
N GLN A 35 20.90 -2.96 17.67
CA GLN A 35 19.50 -2.70 18.05
C GLN A 35 18.58 -2.47 16.85
N GLU A 36 19.12 -2.20 15.67
CA GLU A 36 18.34 -1.91 14.47
C GLU A 36 17.56 -3.11 13.89
N GLN A 37 17.78 -4.30 14.43
CA GLN A 37 17.10 -5.53 13.97
C GLN A 37 15.88 -5.88 14.83
N SER A 38 15.51 -5.04 15.79
CA SER A 38 14.40 -5.29 16.70
C SER A 38 13.53 -4.04 16.87
N ILE A 39 12.26 -4.16 16.54
CA ILE A 39 11.27 -3.08 16.74
C ILE A 39 11.28 -2.61 18.20
N SER A 40 11.27 -3.53 19.14
CA SER A 40 11.28 -3.17 20.58
C SER A 40 12.56 -2.44 20.99
N ALA A 41 13.72 -2.82 20.46
CA ALA A 41 14.98 -2.13 20.77
C ALA A 41 15.00 -0.71 20.17
N ILE A 42 14.53 -0.53 18.95
CA ILE A 42 14.42 0.78 18.30
C ILE A 42 13.44 1.67 19.09
N ALA A 43 12.25 1.17 19.42
CA ALA A 43 11.25 1.91 20.19
C ALA A 43 11.76 2.27 21.59
N ASN A 44 12.44 1.36 22.28
CA ASN A 44 13.05 1.63 23.57
C ASN A 44 14.13 2.72 23.50
N TYR A 45 14.95 2.68 22.45
CA TYR A 45 15.94 3.73 22.21
C TYR A 45 15.25 5.09 22.01
N ILE A 46 14.25 5.16 21.12
CA ILE A 46 13.47 6.38 20.89
C ILE A 46 12.86 6.89 22.21
N ASN A 47 12.21 6.02 22.98
CA ASN A 47 11.62 6.39 24.25
C ASN A 47 12.66 6.91 25.29
N SER A 48 13.91 6.45 25.21
CA SER A 48 14.99 6.93 26.07
C SER A 48 15.56 8.29 25.66
N GLN A 49 15.51 8.62 24.36
CA GLN A 49 16.09 9.85 23.80
C GLN A 49 15.10 11.01 23.70
N PHE A 50 13.80 10.70 23.64
CA PHE A 50 12.75 11.69 23.39
C PHE A 50 11.60 11.52 24.38
N SER A 51 11.09 12.64 24.89
CA SER A 51 9.99 12.66 25.86
C SER A 51 8.63 12.99 25.23
N SER A 52 8.62 13.87 24.21
CA SER A 52 7.39 14.30 23.55
C SER A 52 6.98 13.34 22.44
N ASP A 53 5.68 13.18 22.20
CA ASP A 53 5.17 12.40 21.08
C ASP A 53 5.59 13.01 19.73
N ASP A 54 5.72 14.33 19.65
CA ASP A 54 6.20 15.04 18.47
C ASP A 54 7.63 14.63 18.08
N ASP A 55 8.55 14.57 19.04
CA ASP A 55 9.95 14.16 18.80
C ASP A 55 10.04 12.66 18.53
N LYS A 56 9.26 11.84 19.25
CA LYS A 56 9.23 10.40 19.04
C LYS A 56 8.77 10.03 17.63
N ILE A 57 7.67 10.63 17.17
CA ILE A 57 7.17 10.32 15.81
C ILE A 57 8.12 10.86 14.73
N ALA A 58 8.82 11.97 14.99
CA ALA A 58 9.87 12.45 14.10
C ALA A 58 11.04 11.46 14.04
N ALA A 59 11.43 10.86 15.16
CA ALA A 59 12.45 9.81 15.22
C ALA A 59 12.02 8.54 14.48
N VAL A 60 10.76 8.12 14.64
CA VAL A 60 10.16 6.99 13.91
C VAL A 60 10.23 7.23 12.40
N PHE A 61 9.80 8.41 11.96
CA PHE A 61 9.81 8.77 10.54
C PHE A 61 11.23 8.82 9.98
N TYR A 62 12.13 9.54 10.67
CA TYR A 62 13.52 9.68 10.26
C TYR A 62 14.18 8.31 10.11
N TRP A 63 14.08 7.47 11.15
CA TRP A 63 14.70 6.15 11.13
C TRP A 63 14.14 5.29 10.00
N THR A 64 12.81 5.22 9.86
CA THR A 64 12.17 4.39 8.84
C THR A 64 12.60 4.81 7.42
N ALA A 65 12.64 6.13 7.16
CA ALA A 65 13.01 6.66 5.86
C ALA A 65 14.50 6.43 5.51
N HIS A 66 15.40 6.37 6.51
CA HIS A 66 16.83 6.17 6.27
C HIS A 66 17.30 4.72 6.37
N ALA A 67 16.59 3.90 7.17
CA ALA A 67 17.01 2.52 7.43
C ALA A 67 16.59 1.53 6.33
N ILE A 68 15.59 1.87 5.53
CA ILE A 68 15.03 1.00 4.51
C ILE A 68 15.29 1.62 3.14
N ARG A 69 15.89 0.84 2.23
CA ARG A 69 16.07 1.22 0.83
C ARG A 69 14.93 0.66 -0.02
N TYR A 70 14.36 1.46 -0.92
CA TYR A 70 13.28 1.00 -1.78
C TYR A 70 13.75 -0.10 -2.74
N ASP A 71 13.06 -1.24 -2.71
CA ASP A 71 13.34 -2.39 -3.58
C ASP A 71 12.50 -2.29 -4.86
N LEU A 72 13.02 -1.56 -5.84
CA LEU A 72 12.33 -1.35 -7.10
C LEU A 72 12.08 -2.66 -7.87
N PRO A 73 13.02 -3.62 -7.98
CA PRO A 73 12.70 -4.94 -8.55
C PRO A 73 11.62 -5.68 -7.79
N GLY A 74 11.67 -5.66 -6.45
CA GLY A 74 10.67 -6.30 -5.59
C GLY A 74 9.28 -5.72 -5.69
N SER A 75 9.16 -4.44 -6.09
CA SER A 75 7.86 -3.78 -6.26
C SER A 75 7.04 -4.31 -7.44
N THR A 76 7.66 -5.05 -8.36
CA THR A 76 7.03 -5.50 -9.61
C THR A 76 7.03 -7.01 -9.81
N ASN A 77 7.82 -7.77 -9.03
CA ASN A 77 7.98 -9.21 -9.24
C ASN A 77 7.10 -10.09 -8.31
N GLY A 78 6.23 -9.47 -7.51
CA GLY A 78 5.29 -10.18 -6.64
C GLY A 78 5.91 -10.91 -5.46
N GLN A 79 7.21 -10.75 -5.18
CA GLN A 79 7.89 -11.49 -4.09
C GLN A 79 7.35 -11.18 -2.70
N TYR A 80 6.68 -10.04 -2.53
CA TYR A 80 6.14 -9.58 -1.26
C TYR A 80 4.64 -9.81 -1.08
N ASP A 81 3.93 -10.30 -2.12
CA ASP A 81 2.47 -10.33 -2.16
C ASP A 81 1.83 -11.25 -1.11
N THR A 82 2.58 -12.23 -0.62
CA THR A 82 2.09 -13.22 0.35
C THR A 82 2.67 -13.04 1.75
N GLN A 83 3.47 -12.01 1.97
CA GLN A 83 4.02 -11.73 3.30
C GLN A 83 2.94 -11.19 4.25
N THR A 84 2.89 -11.75 5.44
CA THR A 84 2.12 -11.21 6.56
C THR A 84 2.77 -9.93 7.11
N SER A 85 2.04 -9.14 7.91
CA SER A 85 2.60 -7.93 8.55
C SER A 85 3.87 -8.20 9.36
N PRO A 86 3.95 -9.24 10.22
CA PRO A 86 5.19 -9.57 10.91
C PRO A 86 6.35 -9.94 9.97
N GLU A 87 6.07 -10.66 8.88
CA GLU A 87 7.09 -11.05 7.89
C GLU A 87 7.62 -9.84 7.12
N LYS A 88 6.76 -8.87 6.77
CA LYS A 88 7.17 -7.61 6.16
C LYS A 88 8.11 -6.83 7.07
N VAL A 89 7.74 -6.68 8.35
CA VAL A 89 8.57 -6.01 9.35
C VAL A 89 9.92 -6.73 9.47
N GLN A 90 9.93 -8.04 9.69
CA GLN A 90 11.15 -8.82 9.86
C GLN A 90 12.04 -8.77 8.61
N SER A 91 11.44 -8.89 7.42
CA SER A 91 12.14 -8.78 6.14
C SER A 91 12.83 -7.42 5.99
N ALA A 92 12.12 -6.33 6.24
CA ALA A 92 12.67 -4.97 6.15
C ALA A 92 13.82 -4.74 7.15
N LEU A 93 13.67 -5.18 8.40
CA LEU A 93 14.72 -5.05 9.40
C LEU A 93 15.99 -5.84 9.04
N THR A 94 15.82 -7.04 8.48
CA THR A 94 16.94 -7.94 8.15
C THR A 94 17.64 -7.54 6.86
N THR A 95 16.87 -7.22 5.81
CA THR A 95 17.43 -6.95 4.48
C THR A 95 17.74 -5.48 4.24
N LYS A 96 17.22 -4.59 5.10
CA LYS A 96 17.24 -3.12 4.92
C LYS A 96 16.66 -2.70 3.56
N LYS A 97 15.73 -3.50 3.02
CA LYS A 97 15.04 -3.26 1.75
C LYS A 97 13.56 -3.56 1.88
N GLY A 98 12.75 -2.85 1.08
CA GLY A 98 11.33 -3.11 1.02
C GLY A 98 10.60 -2.17 0.07
N VAL A 99 9.31 -2.39 -0.07
CA VAL A 99 8.37 -1.52 -0.82
C VAL A 99 7.47 -0.77 0.17
N CYS A 100 6.56 0.06 -0.31
CA CYS A 100 5.70 0.91 0.54
C CYS A 100 5.07 0.18 1.74
N MET A 101 4.61 -1.06 1.56
CA MET A 101 4.06 -1.88 2.65
C MET A 101 5.07 -2.11 3.78
N HIS A 102 6.34 -2.32 3.46
CA HIS A 102 7.39 -2.54 4.46
C HIS A 102 7.67 -1.29 5.27
N TYR A 103 7.78 -0.14 4.58
CA TYR A 103 7.96 1.15 5.25
C TYR A 103 6.81 1.46 6.20
N ALA A 104 5.57 1.28 5.73
CA ALA A 104 4.38 1.57 6.51
C ALA A 104 4.25 0.64 7.73
N GLU A 105 4.48 -0.66 7.56
CA GLU A 105 4.43 -1.65 8.65
C GLU A 105 5.52 -1.41 9.70
N VAL A 106 6.74 -1.12 9.27
CA VAL A 106 7.86 -0.80 10.19
C VAL A 106 7.57 0.50 10.94
N PHE A 107 7.13 1.55 10.25
CA PHE A 107 6.73 2.80 10.88
C PHE A 107 5.65 2.58 11.94
N LYS A 108 4.57 1.88 11.59
CA LYS A 108 3.49 1.53 12.52
C LYS A 108 4.00 0.74 13.73
N ALA A 109 4.82 -0.28 13.49
CA ALA A 109 5.33 -1.13 14.57
C ALA A 109 6.19 -0.35 15.57
N ILE A 110 7.09 0.53 15.11
CA ILE A 110 7.92 1.36 15.97
C ILE A 110 7.06 2.41 16.72
N ALA A 111 6.13 3.07 16.00
CA ALA A 111 5.25 4.08 16.60
C ALA A 111 4.38 3.50 17.73
N LEU A 112 3.81 2.30 17.52
CA LEU A 112 3.08 1.57 18.56
C LEU A 112 3.98 1.22 19.74
N GLY A 113 5.24 0.83 19.51
CA GLY A 113 6.25 0.62 20.56
C GLY A 113 6.62 1.90 21.32
N CYS A 114 6.36 3.06 20.73
CA CYS A 114 6.48 4.37 21.38
C CYS A 114 5.17 4.85 22.04
N ASN A 115 4.12 4.00 22.09
CA ASN A 115 2.76 4.31 22.57
C ASN A 115 2.04 5.37 21.71
N ILE A 116 2.37 5.50 20.44
CA ILE A 116 1.70 6.40 19.49
C ILE A 116 0.73 5.57 18.64
N PRO A 117 -0.59 5.75 18.80
CA PRO A 117 -1.59 5.06 17.97
C PRO A 117 -1.37 5.37 16.50
N THR A 118 -1.23 4.31 15.69
CA THR A 118 -0.88 4.45 14.28
C THR A 118 -1.64 3.42 13.45
N GLU A 119 -2.18 3.85 12.32
CA GLU A 119 -2.91 3.03 11.37
C GLU A 119 -2.24 3.04 9.99
N LEU A 120 -2.38 1.92 9.28
CA LEU A 120 -1.99 1.82 7.89
C LEU A 120 -3.11 2.40 7.03
N VAL A 121 -2.73 3.22 6.08
CA VAL A 121 -3.65 3.78 5.09
C VAL A 121 -3.31 3.20 3.73
N SER A 122 -4.23 2.47 3.13
CA SER A 122 -4.08 1.91 1.79
C SER A 122 -4.85 2.76 0.78
N GLY A 123 -4.29 2.86 -0.42
CA GLY A 123 -4.89 3.64 -1.49
C GLY A 123 -4.05 3.61 -2.76
N TYR A 124 -4.09 4.68 -3.51
CA TYR A 124 -3.29 4.86 -4.71
C TYR A 124 -2.78 6.29 -4.84
N THR A 125 -1.78 6.47 -5.67
CA THR A 125 -1.10 7.75 -5.84
C THR A 125 -1.24 8.32 -7.24
N LYS A 126 -0.95 9.61 -7.36
CA LYS A 126 -0.87 10.33 -8.62
C LYS A 126 0.42 11.15 -8.67
N GLN A 127 1.20 10.96 -9.72
CA GLN A 127 2.42 11.72 -9.97
C GLN A 127 2.37 12.32 -11.37
N TYR A 128 2.77 13.56 -11.48
CA TYR A 128 2.77 14.30 -12.78
C TYR A 128 1.42 14.23 -13.52
N GLY A 129 0.31 14.26 -12.76
CA GLY A 129 -1.05 14.17 -13.30
C GLY A 129 -1.49 12.75 -13.71
N LYS A 130 -0.63 11.73 -13.57
CA LYS A 130 -0.95 10.34 -13.89
C LYS A 130 -1.21 9.54 -12.64
N ILE A 131 -2.32 8.79 -12.61
CA ILE A 131 -2.63 7.84 -11.55
C ILE A 131 -1.69 6.64 -11.70
N SER A 132 -1.11 6.21 -10.56
CA SER A 132 -0.28 5.01 -10.49
C SER A 132 -1.08 3.76 -10.88
N THR A 133 -0.42 2.78 -11.43
CA THR A 133 -0.98 1.44 -11.71
C THR A 133 -0.79 0.46 -10.55
N GLN A 134 -0.13 0.91 -9.49
CA GLN A 134 0.10 0.13 -8.27
C GLN A 134 -0.56 0.81 -7.08
N THR A 135 -1.05 0.01 -6.14
CA THR A 135 -1.52 0.49 -4.84
C THR A 135 -0.34 1.05 -4.05
N HIS A 136 -0.64 1.93 -3.12
CA HIS A 136 0.33 2.52 -2.21
C HIS A 136 -0.16 2.42 -0.77
N GLN A 137 0.77 2.34 0.16
CA GLN A 137 0.46 2.30 1.58
C GLN A 137 1.32 3.32 2.33
N TRP A 138 0.65 4.08 3.19
CA TRP A 138 1.25 5.08 4.06
C TRP A 138 0.66 4.99 5.47
N CYS A 139 0.89 5.97 6.33
CA CYS A 139 0.49 5.91 7.73
C CYS A 139 -0.32 7.13 8.16
N ALA A 140 -1.23 6.90 9.11
CA ALA A 140 -1.84 7.92 9.93
C ALA A 140 -1.46 7.65 11.39
N ALA A 141 -0.90 8.64 12.09
CA ALA A 141 -0.57 8.53 13.52
C ALA A 141 -1.31 9.59 14.32
N LYS A 142 -1.71 9.24 15.55
CA LYS A 142 -2.47 10.14 16.43
C LYS A 142 -1.55 10.83 17.42
N ILE A 143 -1.20 12.08 17.12
CA ILE A 143 -0.29 12.91 17.91
C ILE A 143 -1.10 13.96 18.67
N ASN A 144 -0.91 14.05 19.97
CA ASN A 144 -1.63 14.99 20.83
C ASN A 144 -3.16 14.99 20.59
N GLY A 145 -3.74 13.79 20.38
CA GLY A 145 -5.18 13.59 20.13
C GLY A 145 -5.66 13.83 18.70
N LYS A 146 -4.78 14.27 17.78
CA LYS A 146 -5.12 14.55 16.38
C LYS A 146 -4.44 13.55 15.43
N TRP A 147 -5.20 13.05 14.44
CA TRP A 147 -4.65 12.22 13.37
C TRP A 147 -3.88 13.07 12.38
N GLU A 148 -2.70 12.60 12.00
CA GLU A 148 -1.78 13.25 11.06
C GLU A 148 -1.20 12.22 10.10
N LEU A 149 -0.81 12.65 8.89
CA LEU A 149 -0.42 11.77 7.78
C LEU A 149 1.09 11.76 7.56
N PHE A 150 1.62 10.57 7.29
CA PHE A 150 3.05 10.30 7.11
C PHE A 150 3.25 9.32 5.95
N ASP A 151 4.13 9.65 5.02
CA ASP A 151 4.59 8.68 4.03
C ASP A 151 6.12 8.49 4.12
N PRO A 152 6.58 7.51 4.91
CA PRO A 152 8.01 7.24 5.03
C PRO A 152 8.64 6.71 3.75
N THR A 153 7.86 6.18 2.79
CA THR A 153 8.36 5.70 1.51
C THR A 153 8.77 6.86 0.60
N TRP A 154 7.86 7.83 0.42
CA TRP A 154 8.15 9.01 -0.38
C TRP A 154 9.11 9.95 0.36
N GLY A 155 9.09 9.92 1.69
CA GLY A 155 10.08 10.60 2.52
C GLY A 155 11.49 10.03 2.43
N ALA A 156 11.67 8.77 2.00
CA ALA A 156 12.98 8.12 1.89
C ALA A 156 13.70 8.44 0.57
N GLY A 157 12.96 8.68 -0.52
CA GLY A 157 13.58 8.93 -1.81
C GLY A 157 12.65 8.89 -3.00
N VAL A 158 13.24 8.92 -4.16
CA VAL A 158 12.54 8.99 -5.45
C VAL A 158 13.03 7.93 -6.43
N VAL A 159 12.17 7.56 -7.38
CA VAL A 159 12.58 6.73 -8.53
C VAL A 159 12.72 7.65 -9.75
N VAL A 160 13.92 7.70 -10.29
CA VAL A 160 14.26 8.48 -11.49
C VAL A 160 14.91 7.53 -12.50
N GLU A 161 14.45 7.55 -13.74
CA GLU A 161 15.00 6.70 -14.81
C GLU A 161 15.11 5.21 -14.41
N ASN A 162 14.07 4.71 -13.74
CA ASN A 162 14.02 3.33 -13.27
C ASN A 162 15.12 2.95 -12.24
N GLN A 163 15.64 3.93 -11.51
CA GLN A 163 16.60 3.76 -10.43
C GLN A 163 16.12 4.45 -9.17
N TYR A 164 16.23 3.77 -8.03
CA TYR A 164 15.95 4.40 -6.75
C TYR A 164 17.13 5.27 -6.31
N GLN A 165 16.82 6.50 -5.95
CA GLN A 165 17.75 7.47 -5.39
C GLN A 165 17.30 7.83 -3.98
N GLU A 166 18.16 7.61 -3.01
CA GLU A 166 17.95 8.07 -1.64
C GLU A 166 17.96 9.59 -1.63
N LYS A 167 16.87 10.18 -1.20
CA LYS A 167 16.69 11.62 -1.10
C LYS A 167 15.66 11.90 -0.03
N PHE A 168 16.12 12.06 1.19
CA PHE A 168 15.21 12.37 2.30
C PHE A 168 14.41 13.64 2.01
N ASP A 169 13.09 13.52 2.12
CA ASP A 169 12.15 14.62 1.92
C ASP A 169 11.22 14.77 3.14
N PRO A 170 11.48 15.75 4.02
CA PRO A 170 10.67 16.00 5.20
C PRO A 170 9.25 16.50 4.89
N TYR A 171 8.93 16.80 3.62
CA TYR A 171 7.58 17.16 3.19
C TYR A 171 6.56 16.06 3.55
N TYR A 172 6.98 14.78 3.50
CA TYR A 172 6.12 13.64 3.80
C TYR A 172 6.02 13.31 5.30
N PHE A 173 6.60 14.13 6.16
CA PHE A 173 6.42 14.11 7.59
C PHE A 173 5.32 15.07 8.00
N ARG A 174 4.19 14.57 8.53
CA ARG A 174 3.03 15.37 8.96
C ARG A 174 2.47 16.25 7.84
N THR A 175 2.41 15.69 6.64
CA THR A 175 1.90 16.42 5.48
C THR A 175 0.46 16.85 5.75
N PRO A 176 0.12 18.14 5.59
CA PRO A 176 -1.25 18.61 5.73
C PRO A 176 -2.19 17.83 4.81
N SER A 177 -3.37 17.47 5.31
CA SER A 177 -4.35 16.67 4.57
C SER A 177 -4.71 17.28 3.21
N ALA A 178 -4.84 18.62 3.14
CA ALA A 178 -5.12 19.33 1.90
C ALA A 178 -3.98 19.26 0.87
N ASP A 179 -2.75 18.99 1.32
CA ASP A 179 -1.59 18.85 0.46
C ASP A 179 -1.39 17.40 0.07
N LEU A 180 -1.50 16.45 1.01
CA LEU A 180 -1.30 15.03 0.71
C LEU A 180 -2.36 14.51 -0.27
N ILE A 181 -3.62 14.95 -0.17
CA ILE A 181 -4.70 14.55 -1.08
C ILE A 181 -4.44 14.98 -2.55
N GLN A 182 -3.49 15.83 -2.83
CA GLN A 182 -3.11 16.17 -4.21
C GLN A 182 -2.43 15.01 -4.92
N SER A 183 -1.83 14.10 -4.19
CA SER A 183 -1.06 12.97 -4.70
C SER A 183 -1.47 11.60 -4.15
N HIS A 184 -2.17 11.53 -3.00
CA HIS A 184 -2.54 10.30 -2.31
C HIS A 184 -4.05 10.21 -2.14
N TYR A 185 -4.67 9.17 -2.68
CA TYR A 185 -6.10 8.91 -2.52
C TYR A 185 -6.32 7.63 -1.73
N PRO A 186 -6.83 7.70 -0.48
CA PRO A 186 -7.09 6.51 0.33
C PRO A 186 -8.33 5.76 -0.14
N PHE A 187 -8.34 4.42 -0.02
CA PHE A 187 -9.52 3.60 -0.31
C PHE A 187 -10.66 3.88 0.67
N GLU A 188 -10.34 4.08 1.97
CA GLU A 188 -11.29 4.57 2.94
C GLU A 188 -11.19 6.10 3.04
N TYR A 189 -12.21 6.83 2.58
CA TYR A 189 -12.16 8.29 2.48
C TYR A 189 -11.97 9.02 3.81
N LEU A 190 -12.28 8.39 4.93
CA LEU A 190 -12.05 8.97 6.27
C LEU A 190 -10.58 9.35 6.47
N TRP A 191 -9.66 8.60 5.86
CA TRP A 191 -8.23 8.88 5.91
C TRP A 191 -7.76 10.02 5.01
N GLN A 192 -8.67 10.69 4.30
CA GLN A 192 -8.37 12.00 3.74
C GLN A 192 -8.23 13.07 4.83
N LEU A 193 -8.77 12.83 6.03
CA LEU A 193 -8.74 13.73 7.19
C LEU A 193 -9.29 15.13 6.90
N VAL A 194 -10.28 15.23 6.05
CA VAL A 194 -10.95 16.49 5.66
C VAL A 194 -12.45 16.40 5.88
N THR A 195 -13.09 17.54 6.16
CA THR A 195 -14.54 17.59 6.41
C THR A 195 -15.37 17.29 5.15
N ASN A 196 -14.87 17.67 3.99
CA ASN A 196 -15.51 17.42 2.71
C ASN A 196 -14.55 16.60 1.82
N PRO A 197 -14.63 15.24 1.90
CA PRO A 197 -13.73 14.38 1.16
C PRO A 197 -13.93 14.51 -0.35
N LEU A 198 -12.84 14.45 -1.10
CA LEU A 198 -12.85 14.41 -2.56
C LEU A 198 -13.34 13.04 -3.03
N SER A 199 -14.12 13.04 -4.11
CA SER A 199 -14.39 11.80 -4.85
C SER A 199 -13.17 11.38 -5.68
N PRO A 200 -13.07 10.10 -6.09
CA PRO A 200 -12.01 9.63 -6.99
C PRO A 200 -11.98 10.39 -8.32
N GLU A 201 -13.14 10.80 -8.82
CA GLU A 201 -13.23 11.57 -10.07
C GLU A 201 -12.67 13.00 -9.91
N GLN A 202 -12.96 13.66 -8.79
CA GLN A 202 -12.38 14.98 -8.47
C GLN A 202 -10.86 14.88 -8.29
N PHE A 203 -10.38 13.82 -7.61
CA PHE A 203 -8.95 13.55 -7.50
C PHE A 203 -8.29 13.36 -8.86
N LYS A 204 -8.90 12.56 -9.74
CA LYS A 204 -8.42 12.33 -11.12
C LYS A 204 -8.30 13.63 -11.90
N ARG A 205 -9.28 14.53 -11.79
CA ARG A 205 -9.35 15.80 -12.52
C ARG A 205 -8.56 16.95 -11.91
N ASN A 206 -7.89 16.76 -10.79
CA ASN A 206 -7.27 17.83 -10.00
C ASN A 206 -8.26 18.92 -9.54
N GLU A 207 -9.49 18.57 -9.30
CA GLU A 207 -10.53 19.49 -8.79
C GLU A 207 -10.42 19.68 -7.27
N ILE A 208 -9.19 19.89 -6.79
CA ILE A 208 -8.85 20.07 -5.38
C ILE A 208 -9.24 21.50 -4.98
N GLY A 209 -10.06 21.62 -3.94
CA GLY A 209 -10.62 22.93 -3.52
C GLY A 209 -11.95 23.30 -4.21
N SER A 210 -12.45 22.49 -5.15
CA SER A 210 -13.85 22.52 -5.52
C SER A 210 -14.73 22.11 -4.32
N GLN A 211 -16.03 22.46 -4.33
CA GLN A 211 -16.92 21.94 -3.30
C GLN A 211 -16.80 20.41 -3.32
N GLY A 212 -16.43 19.82 -2.15
CA GLY A 212 -16.25 18.37 -1.99
C GLY A 212 -17.47 17.59 -2.47
N TYR A 213 -17.34 16.29 -2.61
CA TYR A 213 -18.48 15.40 -2.85
C TYR A 213 -19.54 15.69 -1.80
N LYS A 214 -20.82 15.43 -2.09
CA LYS A 214 -21.99 15.76 -1.22
C LYS A 214 -21.97 15.12 0.17
N ILE A 215 -20.80 14.66 0.63
CA ILE A 215 -20.56 14.08 1.93
C ILE A 215 -19.86 15.15 2.79
N THR A 216 -20.41 15.37 3.96
CA THR A 216 -19.73 16.10 5.03
C THR A 216 -19.49 15.13 6.18
N CYS A 217 -18.26 14.98 6.62
CA CYS A 217 -17.89 14.12 7.72
C CYS A 217 -17.13 14.88 8.82
N ASN A 218 -17.14 14.32 10.02
CA ASN A 218 -16.22 14.72 11.08
C ASN A 218 -15.15 13.62 11.25
N PRO A 219 -13.96 13.76 10.62
CA PRO A 219 -12.98 12.69 10.62
C PRO A 219 -12.60 12.21 12.02
N ALA A 220 -12.50 13.10 13.00
CA ALA A 220 -12.12 12.73 14.37
C ALA A 220 -13.13 11.79 15.03
N VAL A 221 -14.42 12.03 14.82
CA VAL A 221 -15.52 11.23 15.39
C VAL A 221 -15.69 9.92 14.58
N GLU A 222 -15.72 10.03 13.26
CA GLU A 222 -15.99 8.89 12.40
C GLU A 222 -14.85 7.88 12.37
N ILE A 223 -13.59 8.34 12.42
CA ILE A 223 -12.44 7.44 12.58
C ILE A 223 -12.48 6.72 13.93
N ALA A 224 -12.86 7.41 15.01
CA ALA A 224 -12.99 6.74 16.30
C ALA A 224 -14.05 5.64 16.28
N ALA A 225 -15.20 5.91 15.64
CA ALA A 225 -16.25 4.91 15.43
C ALA A 225 -15.77 3.76 14.51
N TYR A 226 -15.10 4.08 13.40
CA TYR A 226 -14.52 3.10 12.48
C TYR A 226 -13.53 2.16 13.16
N LEU A 227 -12.61 2.71 13.97
CA LEU A 227 -11.60 1.92 14.68
C LEU A 227 -12.17 1.02 15.78
N ALA A 228 -13.36 1.32 16.29
CA ALA A 228 -14.06 0.49 17.25
C ALA A 228 -14.77 -0.73 16.62
N LEU A 229 -14.91 -0.77 15.31
CA LEU A 229 -15.52 -1.88 14.57
C LEU A 229 -14.63 -3.12 14.53
N SER A 230 -15.23 -4.29 14.40
CA SER A 230 -14.51 -5.51 14.02
C SER A 230 -13.96 -5.39 12.58
N GLU A 231 -12.95 -6.21 12.23
CA GLU A 231 -12.35 -6.15 10.90
C GLU A 231 -13.38 -6.38 9.78
N VAL A 232 -14.32 -7.30 9.97
CA VAL A 232 -15.38 -7.53 8.98
C VAL A 232 -16.34 -6.35 8.86
N GLU A 233 -16.63 -5.66 9.95
CA GLU A 233 -17.48 -4.47 9.93
C GLU A 233 -16.75 -3.28 9.28
N LYS A 234 -15.44 -3.12 9.54
CA LYS A 234 -14.59 -2.16 8.81
C LYS A 234 -14.62 -2.43 7.31
N SER A 235 -14.44 -3.68 6.90
CA SER A 235 -14.49 -4.08 5.48
C SER A 235 -15.85 -3.76 4.85
N LYS A 236 -16.98 -4.02 5.56
CA LYS A 236 -18.33 -3.68 5.09
C LYS A 236 -18.51 -2.17 4.94
N LEU A 237 -18.06 -1.40 5.92
CA LEU A 237 -18.18 0.05 5.91
C LEU A 237 -17.34 0.67 4.78
N THR A 238 -16.07 0.27 4.66
CA THR A 238 -15.18 0.72 3.58
C THR A 238 -15.74 0.35 2.20
N LEU A 239 -16.31 -0.87 2.05
CA LEU A 239 -16.99 -1.26 0.81
C LEU A 239 -18.16 -0.32 0.46
N SER A 240 -18.98 0.01 1.45
CA SER A 240 -20.11 0.95 1.24
C SER A 240 -19.61 2.35 0.88
N HIS A 241 -18.52 2.81 1.51
CA HIS A 241 -17.89 4.09 1.22
C HIS A 241 -17.30 4.14 -0.19
N LEU A 242 -16.59 3.08 -0.62
CA LEU A 242 -16.06 2.98 -1.98
C LEU A 242 -17.17 3.05 -3.04
N GLN A 243 -18.27 2.32 -2.84
CA GLN A 243 -19.40 2.32 -3.76
C GLN A 243 -20.10 3.68 -3.81
N LEU A 244 -20.23 4.34 -2.67
CA LEU A 244 -20.80 5.68 -2.57
C LEU A 244 -19.93 6.73 -3.29
N MET A 245 -18.61 6.65 -3.13
CA MET A 245 -17.65 7.60 -3.75
C MET A 245 -17.44 7.35 -5.25
N GLY A 246 -17.68 6.14 -5.73
CA GLY A 246 -17.62 5.75 -7.13
C GLY A 246 -16.35 4.99 -7.52
N LEU A 247 -16.53 3.95 -8.33
CA LEU A 247 -15.47 3.02 -8.76
C LEU A 247 -14.91 3.42 -10.14
N VAL A 248 -14.23 4.55 -10.22
CA VAL A 248 -13.84 5.20 -11.48
C VAL A 248 -12.58 4.62 -12.14
N ASN A 249 -11.84 3.77 -11.44
CA ASN A 249 -10.61 3.15 -11.96
C ASN A 249 -10.45 1.68 -11.55
N GLY A 250 -9.46 1.01 -12.14
CA GLY A 250 -9.19 -0.42 -11.89
C GLY A 250 -8.80 -0.71 -10.44
N MET A 251 -8.09 0.20 -9.77
CA MET A 251 -7.63 -0.01 -8.39
C MET A 251 -8.78 -0.03 -7.39
N LEU A 252 -9.77 0.87 -7.56
CA LEU A 252 -10.97 0.89 -6.73
C LEU A 252 -11.84 -0.36 -6.94
N ARG A 253 -11.90 -0.89 -8.17
CA ARG A 253 -12.59 -2.16 -8.45
C ARG A 253 -11.85 -3.37 -7.85
N THR A 254 -10.52 -3.34 -7.84
CA THR A 254 -9.70 -4.36 -7.18
C THR A 254 -9.97 -4.35 -5.68
N GLU A 255 -9.99 -3.18 -5.07
CA GLU A 255 -10.28 -3.04 -3.64
C GLU A 255 -11.71 -3.47 -3.31
N GLU A 256 -12.69 -3.09 -4.13
CA GLU A 256 -14.07 -3.58 -3.99
C GLU A 256 -14.14 -5.11 -4.01
N ALA A 257 -13.46 -5.76 -4.96
CA ALA A 257 -13.43 -7.21 -5.06
C ALA A 257 -12.73 -7.86 -3.85
N PHE A 258 -11.65 -7.24 -3.36
CA PHE A 258 -10.96 -7.67 -2.15
C PHE A 258 -11.89 -7.63 -0.93
N LEU A 259 -12.53 -6.49 -0.68
CA LEU A 259 -13.42 -6.32 0.47
C LEU A 259 -14.62 -7.28 0.43
N LYS A 260 -15.22 -7.49 -0.74
CA LYS A 260 -16.30 -8.49 -0.92
C LYS A 260 -15.84 -9.89 -0.54
N ARG A 261 -14.63 -10.26 -0.96
CA ARG A 261 -14.06 -11.57 -0.64
C ARG A 261 -13.74 -11.69 0.86
N GLU A 262 -13.12 -10.67 1.46
CA GLU A 262 -12.84 -10.65 2.90
C GLU A 262 -14.13 -10.80 3.72
N ILE A 263 -15.18 -10.05 3.38
CA ILE A 263 -16.48 -10.14 4.04
C ILE A 263 -17.05 -11.56 3.93
N SER A 264 -16.99 -12.17 2.74
CA SER A 264 -17.43 -13.55 2.52
C SER A 264 -16.62 -14.52 3.37
N TYR A 265 -15.29 -14.43 3.35
CA TYR A 265 -14.38 -15.31 4.07
C TYR A 265 -14.57 -15.24 5.59
N PHE A 266 -14.73 -14.04 6.16
CA PHE A 266 -15.01 -13.86 7.59
C PHE A 266 -16.39 -14.39 8.02
N GLY A 267 -17.34 -14.49 7.07
CA GLY A 267 -18.66 -15.09 7.31
C GLY A 267 -18.63 -16.62 7.42
N LEU A 268 -17.52 -17.28 7.09
CA LEU A 268 -17.42 -18.74 7.09
C LEU A 268 -17.01 -19.26 8.48
N ASN A 269 -17.75 -20.22 8.98
CA ASN A 269 -17.62 -20.70 10.36
C ASN A 269 -16.64 -21.89 10.50
N SER A 270 -16.42 -22.67 9.45
CA SER A 270 -15.57 -23.88 9.52
C SER A 270 -14.34 -23.78 8.60
N THR A 271 -13.29 -24.54 8.93
CA THR A 271 -12.11 -24.70 8.06
C THR A 271 -12.49 -25.32 6.72
N SER A 272 -13.46 -26.23 6.70
CA SER A 272 -13.96 -26.87 5.47
C SER A 272 -14.60 -25.83 4.53
N ASP A 273 -15.47 -24.95 5.07
CA ASP A 273 -16.12 -23.91 4.26
C ASP A 273 -15.09 -22.92 3.69
N LYS A 274 -14.10 -22.52 4.53
CA LYS A 274 -12.99 -21.66 4.10
C LYS A 274 -12.16 -22.31 3.01
N LEU A 275 -11.89 -23.60 3.13
CA LEU A 275 -11.13 -24.36 2.14
C LEU A 275 -11.91 -24.48 0.83
N SER A 276 -13.21 -24.75 0.90
CA SER A 276 -14.09 -24.76 -0.29
C SER A 276 -14.07 -23.43 -1.03
N GLN A 277 -14.21 -22.30 -0.31
CA GLN A 277 -14.12 -20.98 -0.92
C GLN A 277 -12.75 -20.72 -1.57
N LEU A 278 -11.65 -21.14 -0.94
CA LEU A 278 -10.31 -21.01 -1.49
C LEU A 278 -10.08 -21.85 -2.75
N VAL A 279 -10.72 -23.03 -2.83
CA VAL A 279 -10.73 -23.85 -4.06
C VAL A 279 -11.49 -23.13 -5.19
N ASP A 280 -12.63 -22.52 -4.88
CA ASP A 280 -13.41 -21.75 -5.86
C ASP A 280 -12.62 -20.53 -6.36
N ASP A 281 -11.99 -19.78 -5.46
CA ASP A 281 -11.12 -18.66 -5.79
C ASP A 281 -9.94 -19.09 -6.68
N PHE A 282 -9.33 -20.24 -6.37
CA PHE A 282 -8.27 -20.83 -7.19
C PHE A 282 -8.77 -21.17 -8.61
N ASN A 283 -9.89 -21.84 -8.72
CA ASN A 283 -10.48 -22.23 -10.00
C ASN A 283 -10.88 -21.00 -10.86
N ALA A 284 -11.45 -19.99 -10.22
CA ALA A 284 -11.75 -18.71 -10.87
C ALA A 284 -10.47 -18.04 -11.41
N SER A 285 -9.38 -18.07 -10.63
CA SER A 285 -8.09 -17.57 -11.03
C SER A 285 -7.50 -18.32 -12.23
N ILE A 286 -7.56 -19.65 -12.24
CA ILE A 286 -7.12 -20.47 -13.38
C ILE A 286 -7.93 -20.12 -14.64
N SER A 287 -9.25 -19.92 -14.52
CA SER A 287 -10.09 -19.50 -15.64
C SER A 287 -9.65 -18.14 -16.19
N ALA A 288 -9.39 -17.19 -15.30
CA ALA A 288 -8.91 -15.86 -15.68
C ALA A 288 -7.51 -15.94 -16.34
N TYR A 289 -6.59 -16.72 -15.77
CA TYR A 289 -5.26 -16.97 -16.33
C TYR A 289 -5.35 -17.48 -17.77
N ASN A 290 -6.18 -18.50 -18.00
CA ASN A 290 -6.35 -19.09 -19.34
C ASN A 290 -6.87 -18.05 -20.35
N LYS A 291 -7.80 -17.17 -19.96
CA LYS A 291 -8.28 -16.07 -20.81
C LYS A 291 -7.15 -15.11 -21.21
N ILE A 292 -6.28 -14.77 -20.27
CA ILE A 292 -5.12 -13.91 -20.52
C ILE A 292 -4.13 -14.59 -21.46
N VAL A 293 -3.84 -15.87 -21.28
CA VAL A 293 -2.96 -16.64 -22.18
C VAL A 293 -3.53 -16.67 -23.60
N VAL A 294 -4.83 -16.92 -23.74
CA VAL A 294 -5.49 -16.89 -25.05
C VAL A 294 -5.41 -15.49 -25.68
N PHE A 295 -5.66 -14.45 -24.91
CA PHE A 295 -5.60 -13.07 -25.38
C PHE A 295 -4.18 -12.66 -25.79
N ARG A 296 -3.18 -13.06 -25.02
CA ARG A 296 -1.77 -12.86 -25.35
C ARG A 296 -1.38 -13.61 -26.65
N ASN A 297 -1.82 -14.86 -26.81
CA ASN A 297 -1.57 -15.65 -28.02
C ASN A 297 -2.23 -15.02 -29.26
N ALA A 298 -3.34 -14.32 -29.07
CA ALA A 298 -3.99 -13.50 -30.11
C ALA A 298 -3.31 -12.12 -30.27
N GLN A 299 -2.13 -11.90 -29.67
CA GLN A 299 -1.40 -10.62 -29.72
C GLN A 299 -2.23 -9.44 -29.22
N PHE A 300 -3.04 -9.68 -28.19
CA PHE A 300 -3.98 -8.72 -27.60
C PHE A 300 -4.98 -8.12 -28.61
N LYS A 301 -5.49 -8.97 -29.51
CA LYS A 301 -6.54 -8.57 -30.46
C LYS A 301 -7.91 -9.15 -30.06
N PRO A 302 -9.01 -8.37 -30.14
CA PRO A 302 -9.07 -6.97 -30.58
C PRO A 302 -8.32 -6.04 -29.62
N THR A 303 -7.76 -4.95 -30.16
CA THR A 303 -6.96 -4.00 -29.38
C THR A 303 -7.83 -3.27 -28.35
N ILE A 304 -7.35 -3.24 -27.11
CA ILE A 304 -7.92 -2.47 -25.99
C ILE A 304 -6.88 -1.45 -25.51
N SER A 305 -7.28 -0.52 -24.66
CA SER A 305 -6.35 0.45 -24.10
C SER A 305 -5.29 -0.23 -23.21
N ASP A 306 -4.13 0.41 -23.06
CA ASP A 306 -3.05 -0.06 -22.18
C ASP A 306 -3.52 -0.19 -20.72
N GLU A 307 -4.39 0.73 -20.27
CA GLU A 307 -4.99 0.69 -18.93
C GLU A 307 -5.90 -0.53 -18.77
N GLU A 308 -6.77 -0.80 -19.74
CA GLU A 308 -7.66 -1.98 -19.73
C GLU A 308 -6.87 -3.29 -19.81
N LEU A 309 -5.82 -3.32 -20.63
CA LEU A 309 -4.96 -4.49 -20.77
C LEU A 309 -4.24 -4.79 -19.44
N LEU A 310 -3.64 -3.78 -18.82
CA LEU A 310 -2.98 -3.94 -17.53
C LEU A 310 -3.96 -4.35 -16.43
N ALA A 311 -5.13 -3.72 -16.36
CA ALA A 311 -6.17 -4.06 -15.41
C ALA A 311 -6.69 -5.50 -15.59
N SER A 312 -6.78 -5.99 -16.84
CA SER A 312 -7.24 -7.35 -17.15
C SER A 312 -6.34 -8.45 -16.59
N VAL A 313 -5.08 -8.15 -16.33
CA VAL A 313 -4.10 -9.08 -15.72
C VAL A 313 -3.92 -8.79 -14.23
N GLN A 314 -3.78 -7.53 -13.87
CA GLN A 314 -3.49 -7.12 -12.48
C GLN A 314 -4.62 -7.49 -11.53
N LEU A 315 -5.87 -7.24 -11.90
CA LEU A 315 -7.02 -7.54 -11.04
C LEU A 315 -7.15 -9.04 -10.72
N PRO A 316 -7.13 -9.96 -11.69
CA PRO A 316 -7.16 -11.40 -11.37
C PRO A 316 -5.94 -11.89 -10.61
N TYR A 317 -4.75 -11.34 -10.88
CA TYR A 317 -3.54 -11.66 -10.15
C TYR A 317 -3.63 -11.23 -8.68
N ASN A 318 -4.12 -10.03 -8.40
CA ASN A 318 -4.32 -9.54 -7.04
C ASN A 318 -5.33 -10.43 -6.28
N ASN A 319 -6.46 -10.78 -6.89
CA ASN A 319 -7.43 -11.69 -6.30
C ASN A 319 -6.82 -13.06 -5.99
N PHE A 320 -6.00 -13.58 -6.89
CA PHE A 320 -5.26 -14.82 -6.69
C PHE A 320 -4.29 -14.73 -5.51
N THR A 321 -3.46 -13.68 -5.43
CA THR A 321 -2.46 -13.53 -4.36
C THR A 321 -3.12 -13.34 -3.00
N GLN A 322 -4.25 -12.69 -2.95
CA GLN A 322 -5.05 -12.55 -1.74
C GLN A 322 -5.63 -13.89 -1.28
N ALA A 323 -6.21 -14.68 -2.19
CA ALA A 323 -6.69 -16.03 -1.87
C ALA A 323 -5.53 -16.90 -1.37
N TYR A 324 -4.36 -16.79 -1.99
CA TYR A 324 -3.17 -17.49 -1.52
C TYR A 324 -2.73 -17.02 -0.13
N GLY A 325 -2.73 -15.72 0.15
CA GLY A 325 -2.47 -15.19 1.48
C GLY A 325 -3.44 -15.72 2.53
N SER A 326 -4.75 -15.76 2.24
CA SER A 326 -5.76 -16.35 3.13
C SER A 326 -5.52 -17.85 3.38
N LEU A 327 -5.10 -18.60 2.36
CA LEU A 327 -4.73 -20.02 2.51
C LEU A 327 -3.50 -20.20 3.41
N LEU A 328 -2.50 -19.33 3.29
CA LEU A 328 -1.30 -19.38 4.14
C LEU A 328 -1.61 -18.99 5.59
N ALA A 329 -2.57 -18.10 5.80
CA ALA A 329 -3.00 -17.62 7.10
C ALA A 329 -3.93 -18.58 7.85
N LEU A 330 -4.38 -19.68 7.23
CA LEU A 330 -5.19 -20.69 7.92
C LEU A 330 -4.48 -21.24 9.15
N LYS A 331 -5.07 -20.96 10.33
CA LYS A 331 -4.67 -21.51 11.63
C LYS A 331 -5.59 -22.67 12.00
N GLU A 332 -5.10 -23.58 12.82
CA GLU A 332 -5.90 -24.68 13.41
C GLU A 332 -6.65 -25.53 12.36
N VAL A 333 -5.90 -26.00 11.36
CA VAL A 333 -6.45 -26.89 10.33
C VAL A 333 -6.79 -28.23 10.94
N ASP A 334 -8.04 -28.68 10.75
CA ASP A 334 -8.45 -30.05 11.13
C ASP A 334 -7.49 -31.09 10.52
N ARG A 335 -7.09 -32.08 11.32
CA ARG A 335 -6.15 -33.12 10.91
C ARG A 335 -6.59 -33.86 9.65
N ALA A 336 -7.89 -34.02 9.43
CA ALA A 336 -8.45 -34.62 8.24
C ALA A 336 -8.20 -33.78 6.96
N LEU A 337 -8.09 -32.44 7.09
CA LEU A 337 -7.94 -31.49 5.97
C LEU A 337 -6.50 -31.11 5.68
N VAL A 338 -5.53 -31.51 6.52
CA VAL A 338 -4.10 -31.12 6.38
C VAL A 338 -3.55 -31.49 5.00
N GLY A 339 -3.89 -32.71 4.50
CA GLY A 339 -3.44 -33.14 3.18
C GLY A 339 -3.96 -32.28 2.05
N GLU A 340 -5.23 -31.90 2.10
CA GLU A 340 -5.90 -31.05 1.12
C GLU A 340 -5.34 -29.62 1.12
N VAL A 341 -5.21 -29.03 2.31
CA VAL A 341 -4.58 -27.71 2.49
C VAL A 341 -3.17 -27.67 1.93
N ASN A 342 -2.34 -28.68 2.20
CA ASN A 342 -0.98 -28.75 1.68
C ASN A 342 -0.95 -28.94 0.15
N GLY A 343 -1.86 -29.73 -0.40
CA GLY A 343 -2.04 -29.88 -1.84
C GLY A 343 -2.40 -28.55 -2.51
N LEU A 344 -3.36 -27.84 -1.93
CA LEU A 344 -3.81 -26.54 -2.42
C LEU A 344 -2.68 -25.49 -2.34
N LYS A 345 -1.92 -25.43 -1.23
CA LYS A 345 -0.74 -24.56 -1.09
C LYS A 345 0.28 -24.78 -2.21
N LYS A 346 0.57 -26.04 -2.57
CA LYS A 346 1.47 -26.36 -3.69
C LYS A 346 0.92 -25.87 -5.03
N SER A 347 -0.38 -26.05 -5.26
CA SER A 347 -1.05 -25.59 -6.48
C SER A 347 -1.00 -24.06 -6.61
N PHE A 348 -1.29 -23.32 -5.54
CA PHE A 348 -1.16 -21.87 -5.52
C PHE A 348 0.29 -21.44 -5.78
N ALA A 349 1.28 -22.05 -5.11
CA ALA A 349 2.68 -21.70 -5.29
C ALA A 349 3.18 -21.88 -6.74
N SER A 350 2.77 -22.96 -7.41
CA SER A 350 3.12 -23.18 -8.82
C SER A 350 2.42 -22.22 -9.77
N THR A 351 1.14 -21.94 -9.52
CA THR A 351 0.32 -21.04 -10.33
C THR A 351 0.78 -19.58 -10.19
N LYS A 352 1.27 -19.17 -8.99
CA LYS A 352 1.83 -17.84 -8.76
C LYS A 352 2.94 -17.52 -9.76
N LYS A 353 3.88 -18.44 -9.95
CA LYS A 353 4.98 -18.26 -10.92
C LYS A 353 4.47 -18.06 -12.34
N ALA A 354 3.43 -18.78 -12.72
CA ALA A 354 2.82 -18.63 -14.05
C ALA A 354 2.15 -17.26 -14.22
N TRP A 355 1.44 -16.79 -13.20
CA TRP A 355 0.84 -15.45 -13.18
C TRP A 355 1.88 -14.33 -13.28
N GLU A 356 2.98 -14.44 -12.52
CA GLU A 356 4.07 -13.45 -12.53
C GLU A 356 4.67 -13.29 -13.94
N VAL A 357 4.81 -14.39 -14.68
CA VAL A 357 5.26 -14.35 -16.08
C VAL A 357 4.29 -13.58 -16.98
N GLN A 358 2.97 -13.77 -16.80
CA GLN A 358 1.99 -13.05 -17.61
C GLN A 358 1.95 -11.56 -17.24
N LEU A 359 1.96 -11.25 -15.95
CA LEU A 359 1.98 -9.87 -15.46
C LEU A 359 3.21 -9.12 -15.96
N ALA A 360 4.40 -9.71 -15.79
CA ALA A 360 5.65 -9.11 -16.27
C ALA A 360 5.65 -8.87 -17.79
N PHE A 361 5.10 -9.82 -18.57
CA PHE A 361 4.98 -9.63 -20.00
C PHE A 361 4.05 -8.47 -20.37
N VAL A 362 2.89 -8.35 -19.73
CA VAL A 362 1.95 -7.26 -20.01
C VAL A 362 2.51 -5.92 -19.58
N GLN A 363 3.18 -5.86 -18.42
CA GLN A 363 3.87 -4.65 -17.97
C GLN A 363 4.95 -4.20 -18.96
N LEU A 364 5.75 -5.14 -19.46
CA LEU A 364 6.76 -4.86 -20.49
C LEU A 364 6.11 -4.39 -21.80
N TYR A 365 5.02 -5.05 -22.23
CA TYR A 365 4.29 -4.70 -23.44
C TYR A 365 3.75 -3.27 -23.39
N VAL A 366 3.09 -2.90 -22.29
CA VAL A 366 2.55 -1.56 -22.08
C VAL A 366 3.66 -0.50 -21.99
N ALA A 367 4.80 -0.84 -21.36
CA ALA A 367 5.94 0.07 -21.25
C ALA A 367 6.73 0.23 -22.56
N THR A 368 6.51 -0.65 -23.55
CA THR A 368 7.21 -0.62 -24.85
C THR A 368 6.49 0.33 -25.81
N ASP A 369 7.27 1.09 -26.59
CA ASP A 369 6.74 1.93 -27.65
C ASP A 369 5.83 1.12 -28.59
N PRO A 370 4.61 1.60 -28.93
CA PRO A 370 3.64 0.86 -29.75
C PRO A 370 4.21 0.30 -31.04
N THR A 371 5.16 0.98 -31.68
CA THR A 371 5.81 0.54 -32.92
C THR A 371 6.70 -0.68 -32.76
N ASN A 372 7.14 -0.97 -31.53
CA ASN A 372 8.05 -2.06 -31.21
C ASN A 372 7.39 -3.25 -30.49
N ARG A 373 6.10 -3.13 -30.12
CA ARG A 373 5.39 -4.13 -29.29
C ARG A 373 5.27 -5.49 -29.96
N GLU A 374 5.06 -5.53 -31.29
CA GLU A 374 4.92 -6.77 -32.04
C GLU A 374 6.12 -7.68 -31.88
N GLN A 375 7.34 -7.13 -31.79
CA GLN A 375 8.58 -7.88 -31.64
C GLN A 375 8.66 -8.67 -30.32
N LEU A 376 7.90 -8.27 -29.27
CA LEU A 376 7.87 -8.97 -27.98
C LEU A 376 7.27 -10.37 -28.08
N PHE A 377 6.36 -10.61 -29.04
CA PHE A 377 5.74 -11.92 -29.24
C PHE A 377 6.67 -12.93 -29.95
N TYR A 378 7.72 -12.45 -30.63
CA TYR A 378 8.64 -13.28 -31.39
C TYR A 378 10.02 -13.44 -30.71
N LYS A 379 10.31 -12.68 -29.68
CA LYS A 379 11.51 -12.88 -28.85
C LYS A 379 11.32 -14.12 -28.01
N THR A 380 11.58 -15.29 -28.57
CA THR A 380 11.74 -16.51 -27.81
C THR A 380 12.93 -16.31 -26.86
N THR A 381 12.66 -16.26 -25.58
CA THR A 381 13.70 -16.35 -24.53
C THR A 381 14.38 -17.70 -24.67
N ARG A 382 15.46 -17.76 -25.43
CA ARG A 382 16.49 -18.79 -25.27
C ARG A 382 17.20 -18.48 -23.97
N THR A 383 16.64 -18.87 -22.86
CA THR A 383 17.40 -19.09 -21.61
C THR A 383 17.87 -20.53 -21.64
N ARG A 384 19.18 -20.67 -21.88
CA ARG A 384 19.92 -21.90 -21.57
C ARG A 384 19.99 -22.07 -20.06
#